data_f30e37e3853a4f3b389728a7c61d48ca
#
_entry.id   f30e37e3853a4f3b389728a7c61d48ca
#
_cell.length_a   1.000
_cell.length_b   1.000
_cell.length_c   1.000
_cell.angle_alpha   90.00
_cell.angle_beta   90.00
_cell.angle_gamma   90.00
#
_symmetry.space_group_name_H-M   'P 1'
#
loop_
_entity.id
_entity.type
_entity.pdbx_description
1 polymer ?
#
loop_
_entity_poly.entity_id
_entity_poly.type
_entity_poly.pdbx_seq_one_letter_code
_entity_poly.pdbx_strand_id
1 'polypeptide(L)'
;MLKPRLATLSHLTVFFGAILATTSAHAARCGGDFNGFVQNISAEAASAGVSQGVISQALGGVSEDMAVLNFDRRQRYTFNKTFEQYVSTRVGSGRINGGRAMLQRHAALLSSIEAKFGVPRQILVAIWGLETDFGKGDMGKLPVFRVLATLAHDCRRTELFQGELLAALKIVQRGDLPIGQMIGAYAGEIGQTQFLPSSYIKYGVDFDGDGRVDLRHSVADVLASTANLLHTNGFKMGAPYGEGSANFEAMREWNHATIYRKTIAYFADQLVGR
;
A
#
# COMPACT_ATOMS: atom_id res chain seq x y z
N MET A 1 47.88 36.60 66.14
CA MET A 1 47.16 36.70 64.86
C MET A 1 47.00 35.32 64.30
N LEU A 2 45.81 34.64 64.50
CA LEU A 2 45.51 33.32 63.99
C LEU A 2 44.68 33.51 62.71
N LYS A 3 45.10 32.86 61.63
CA LYS A 3 44.34 32.76 60.40
C LYS A 3 43.44 31.52 60.46
N PRO A 4 42.13 31.58 60.02
CA PRO A 4 41.29 30.40 59.94
C PRO A 4 41.54 29.60 58.62
N ARG A 5 41.60 28.30 58.77
CA ARG A 5 41.63 27.33 57.64
C ARG A 5 40.22 27.15 57.12
N LEU A 6 39.97 27.38 55.81
CA LEU A 6 38.75 26.95 55.08
C LEU A 6 38.87 25.49 54.79
N ALA A 7 37.84 24.73 55.17
CA ALA A 7 37.63 23.35 54.76
C ALA A 7 36.81 23.32 53.46
N THR A 8 37.37 22.76 52.42
CA THR A 8 36.67 22.51 51.15
C THR A 8 35.86 21.21 51.24
N LEU A 9 34.53 21.34 51.20
CA LEU A 9 33.61 20.19 51.03
C LEU A 9 33.58 19.74 49.56
N SER A 10 34.10 18.55 49.25
CA SER A 10 33.96 17.90 47.95
C SER A 10 32.59 17.26 47.85
N HIS A 11 31.75 17.76 46.93
CA HIS A 11 30.48 17.13 46.59
C HIS A 11 30.73 16.03 45.54
N LEU A 12 30.56 14.78 45.95
CA LEU A 12 30.61 13.62 45.08
C LEU A 12 29.25 13.47 44.36
N THR A 13 29.18 13.89 43.11
CA THR A 13 27.97 13.74 42.26
C THR A 13 27.98 12.34 41.67
N VAL A 14 27.11 11.46 42.17
CA VAL A 14 26.89 10.12 41.59
C VAL A 14 26.00 10.25 40.38
N PHE A 15 26.53 10.07 39.19
CA PHE A 15 25.77 9.95 37.95
C PHE A 15 25.14 8.56 37.88
N PHE A 16 23.84 8.45 38.07
CA PHE A 16 23.07 7.26 37.72
C PHE A 16 22.88 7.21 36.19
N GLY A 17 23.73 6.47 35.50
CA GLY A 17 23.58 6.20 34.09
C GLY A 17 22.40 5.21 33.87
N ALA A 18 21.27 5.73 33.38
CA ALA A 18 20.19 4.85 32.91
C ALA A 18 20.67 4.11 31.64
N ILE A 19 20.95 2.82 31.77
CA ILE A 19 21.21 1.95 30.64
C ILE A 19 19.86 1.74 29.92
N LEU A 20 19.62 2.49 28.85
CA LEU A 20 18.55 2.22 27.90
C LEU A 20 18.93 0.91 27.17
N ALA A 21 18.38 -0.22 27.61
CA ALA A 21 18.43 -1.45 26.87
C ALA A 21 17.66 -1.26 25.56
N THR A 22 18.37 -1.02 24.48
CA THR A 22 17.79 -1.08 23.12
C THR A 22 17.47 -2.54 22.85
N THR A 23 16.22 -2.96 23.08
CA THR A 23 15.72 -4.24 22.58
C THR A 23 15.67 -4.12 21.07
N SER A 24 16.59 -4.79 20.38
CA SER A 24 16.51 -4.98 18.94
C SER A 24 15.18 -5.69 18.66
N ALA A 25 14.27 -5.01 17.98
CA ALA A 25 13.05 -5.63 17.49
C ALA A 25 13.47 -6.69 16.46
N HIS A 26 13.48 -7.95 16.88
CA HIS A 26 13.66 -9.06 15.95
C HIS A 26 12.35 -9.26 15.22
N ALA A 27 12.40 -9.27 13.87
CA ALA A 27 11.25 -9.62 13.04
C ALA A 27 10.63 -10.94 13.52
N ALA A 28 9.30 -11.00 13.57
CA ALA A 28 8.60 -12.18 14.03
C ALA A 28 8.99 -13.41 13.19
N ARG A 29 9.34 -14.52 13.84
CA ARG A 29 9.74 -15.74 13.14
C ARG A 29 8.52 -16.32 12.42
N CYS A 30 8.69 -16.66 11.15
CA CYS A 30 7.67 -17.36 10.38
C CYS A 30 7.54 -18.84 10.80
N GLY A 31 6.41 -19.46 10.50
CA GLY A 31 6.14 -20.87 10.78
C GLY A 31 5.91 -21.18 12.27
N GLY A 32 5.69 -22.45 12.56
CA GLY A 32 5.42 -22.90 13.91
C GLY A 32 4.01 -22.57 14.40
N ASP A 33 3.87 -22.20 15.67
CA ASP A 33 2.59 -21.82 16.26
C ASP A 33 2.13 -20.44 15.77
N PHE A 34 0.98 -20.40 15.10
CA PHE A 34 0.41 -19.17 14.56
C PHE A 34 0.07 -18.13 15.65
N ASN A 35 -0.41 -18.59 16.82
CA ASN A 35 -0.73 -17.66 17.91
C ASN A 35 0.56 -17.02 18.48
N GLY A 36 1.62 -17.79 18.63
CA GLY A 36 2.92 -17.25 19.01
C GLY A 36 3.48 -16.26 17.99
N PHE A 37 3.29 -16.53 16.69
CA PHE A 37 3.62 -15.56 15.63
C PHE A 37 2.82 -14.26 15.78
N VAL A 38 1.49 -14.34 15.99
CA VAL A 38 0.63 -13.16 16.18
C VAL A 38 1.04 -12.34 17.42
N GLN A 39 1.45 -13.00 18.52
CA GLN A 39 1.97 -12.31 19.69
C GLN A 39 3.27 -11.54 19.38
N ASN A 40 4.19 -12.18 18.66
CA ASN A 40 5.47 -11.57 18.30
C ASN A 40 5.28 -10.35 17.39
N ILE A 41 4.46 -10.45 16.33
CA ILE A 41 4.19 -9.33 15.42
C ILE A 41 3.41 -8.22 16.13
N SER A 42 2.57 -8.56 17.13
CA SER A 42 1.89 -7.57 17.98
C SER A 42 2.88 -6.76 18.83
N ALA A 43 3.89 -7.42 19.39
CA ALA A 43 4.97 -6.74 20.13
C ALA A 43 5.81 -5.84 19.22
N GLU A 44 6.10 -6.29 18.00
CA GLU A 44 6.80 -5.51 16.98
C GLU A 44 5.98 -4.27 16.57
N ALA A 45 4.67 -4.42 16.35
CA ALA A 45 3.77 -3.32 16.04
C ALA A 45 3.72 -2.28 17.17
N ALA A 46 3.67 -2.72 18.43
CA ALA A 46 3.72 -1.83 19.58
C ALA A 46 5.04 -1.05 19.64
N SER A 47 6.16 -1.73 19.39
CA SER A 47 7.49 -1.12 19.30
C SER A 47 7.59 -0.10 18.15
N ALA A 48 6.84 -0.31 17.07
CA ALA A 48 6.73 0.60 15.94
C ALA A 48 5.71 1.75 16.15
N GLY A 49 5.16 1.90 17.36
CA GLY A 49 4.29 3.00 17.76
C GLY A 49 2.79 2.78 17.48
N VAL A 50 2.37 1.55 17.19
CA VAL A 50 0.94 1.23 17.06
C VAL A 50 0.35 1.03 18.46
N SER A 51 -0.80 1.65 18.72
CA SER A 51 -1.47 1.55 20.03
C SER A 51 -2.01 0.14 20.30
N GLN A 52 -2.03 -0.26 21.58
CA GLN A 52 -2.57 -1.55 22.01
C GLN A 52 -4.05 -1.72 21.62
N GLY A 53 -4.81 -0.62 21.58
CA GLY A 53 -6.20 -0.63 21.13
C GLY A 53 -6.34 -1.05 19.68
N VAL A 54 -5.51 -0.52 18.78
CA VAL A 54 -5.49 -0.93 17.37
C VAL A 54 -5.01 -2.37 17.22
N ILE A 55 -3.91 -2.75 17.88
CA ILE A 55 -3.36 -4.10 17.81
C ILE A 55 -4.39 -5.14 18.25
N SER A 56 -5.02 -4.97 19.42
CA SER A 56 -5.97 -5.93 19.95
C SER A 56 -7.22 -6.06 19.08
N GLN A 57 -7.73 -4.96 18.52
CA GLN A 57 -8.88 -4.98 17.62
C GLN A 57 -8.54 -5.60 16.25
N ALA A 58 -7.36 -5.36 15.72
CA ALA A 58 -6.95 -5.82 14.41
C ALA A 58 -6.48 -7.28 14.41
N LEU A 59 -5.71 -7.68 15.42
CA LEU A 59 -5.06 -9.00 15.51
C LEU A 59 -5.71 -9.93 16.51
N GLY A 60 -6.59 -9.42 17.38
CA GLY A 60 -7.32 -10.26 18.34
C GLY A 60 -8.24 -11.23 17.63
N GLY A 61 -7.99 -12.54 17.85
CA GLY A 61 -8.79 -13.63 17.25
C GLY A 61 -8.48 -13.90 15.76
N VAL A 62 -7.44 -13.29 15.19
CA VAL A 62 -6.98 -13.64 13.83
C VAL A 62 -6.50 -15.09 13.81
N SER A 63 -6.95 -15.85 12.81
CA SER A 63 -6.57 -17.23 12.56
C SER A 63 -5.97 -17.38 11.15
N GLU A 64 -5.12 -18.38 10.98
CA GLU A 64 -4.53 -18.70 9.68
C GLU A 64 -5.62 -19.07 8.65
N ASP A 65 -5.44 -18.62 7.41
CA ASP A 65 -6.39 -18.85 6.32
C ASP A 65 -5.77 -19.73 5.22
N MET A 66 -6.10 -21.01 5.26
CA MET A 66 -5.63 -21.98 4.28
C MET A 66 -6.12 -21.69 2.86
N ALA A 67 -7.25 -21.00 2.68
CA ALA A 67 -7.73 -20.62 1.35
C ALA A 67 -6.82 -19.55 0.72
N VAL A 68 -6.36 -18.60 1.51
CA VAL A 68 -5.37 -17.59 1.12
C VAL A 68 -4.06 -18.26 0.71
N LEU A 69 -3.50 -19.17 1.51
CA LEU A 69 -2.27 -19.90 1.18
C LEU A 69 -2.42 -20.71 -0.11
N ASN A 70 -3.51 -21.43 -0.26
CA ASN A 70 -3.77 -22.23 -1.45
C ASN A 70 -3.93 -21.38 -2.71
N PHE A 71 -4.56 -20.21 -2.60
CA PHE A 71 -4.65 -19.26 -3.69
C PHE A 71 -3.27 -18.72 -4.07
N ASP A 72 -2.50 -18.26 -3.10
CA ASP A 72 -1.18 -17.67 -3.31
C ASP A 72 -0.18 -18.67 -3.93
N ARG A 73 -0.21 -19.94 -3.50
CA ARG A 73 0.62 -20.99 -4.07
C ARG A 73 0.29 -21.31 -5.54
N ARG A 74 -0.97 -21.12 -5.97
CA ARG A 74 -1.42 -21.35 -7.35
C ARG A 74 -1.12 -20.20 -8.30
N GLN A 75 -0.82 -18.99 -7.81
CA GLN A 75 -0.58 -17.80 -8.64
C GLN A 75 0.63 -17.93 -9.59
N ARG A 76 1.52 -18.88 -9.40
CA ARG A 76 2.75 -19.08 -10.21
C ARG A 76 2.49 -19.40 -11.69
N TYR A 77 1.26 -19.68 -12.10
CA TYR A 77 0.94 -20.17 -13.45
C TYR A 77 0.16 -19.17 -14.33
N THR A 78 0.02 -17.92 -13.93
CA THR A 78 -0.98 -17.01 -14.53
C THR A 78 -0.51 -16.27 -15.79
N PHE A 79 0.77 -16.33 -16.20
CA PHE A 79 1.33 -15.44 -17.23
C PHE A 79 1.75 -16.12 -18.55
N ASN A 80 1.03 -17.15 -19.00
CA ASN A 80 1.30 -17.82 -20.29
C ASN A 80 0.48 -17.26 -21.48
N LYS A 81 -0.12 -16.07 -21.36
CA LYS A 81 -0.90 -15.44 -22.43
C LYS A 81 -0.04 -14.51 -23.27
N THR A 82 -0.32 -14.46 -24.59
CA THR A 82 0.23 -13.38 -25.43
C THR A 82 -0.40 -12.05 -25.03
N PHE A 83 0.24 -10.94 -25.45
CA PHE A 83 -0.28 -9.60 -25.17
C PHE A 83 -1.72 -9.42 -25.73
N GLU A 84 -1.96 -9.87 -26.95
CA GLU A 84 -3.27 -9.79 -27.64
C GLU A 84 -4.34 -10.55 -26.86
N GLN A 85 -4.02 -11.77 -26.42
CA GLN A 85 -4.94 -12.59 -25.59
C GLN A 85 -5.21 -11.94 -24.25
N TYR A 86 -4.20 -11.29 -23.65
CA TYR A 86 -4.37 -10.61 -22.36
C TYR A 86 -5.24 -9.36 -22.50
N VAL A 87 -4.95 -8.51 -23.48
CA VAL A 87 -5.70 -7.28 -23.76
C VAL A 87 -7.14 -7.57 -24.13
N SER A 88 -7.39 -8.55 -25.02
CA SER A 88 -8.76 -8.87 -25.46
C SER A 88 -9.70 -9.27 -24.31
N THR A 89 -9.13 -9.84 -23.23
CA THR A 89 -9.90 -10.20 -22.03
C THR A 89 -10.04 -9.07 -21.02
N ARG A 90 -9.20 -8.01 -21.11
CA ARG A 90 -9.12 -6.92 -20.11
C ARG A 90 -9.63 -5.58 -20.63
N VAL A 91 -9.47 -5.29 -21.93
CA VAL A 91 -9.76 -3.99 -22.53
C VAL A 91 -10.80 -4.15 -23.64
N GLY A 92 -12.03 -4.49 -23.25
CA GLY A 92 -13.17 -4.56 -24.17
C GLY A 92 -13.83 -3.18 -24.38
N SER A 93 -14.70 -3.10 -25.41
CA SER A 93 -15.40 -1.85 -25.75
C SER A 93 -16.19 -1.24 -24.59
N GLY A 94 -16.82 -2.06 -23.75
CA GLY A 94 -17.55 -1.61 -22.57
C GLY A 94 -16.64 -0.87 -21.58
N ARG A 95 -15.44 -1.40 -21.30
CA ARG A 95 -14.47 -0.75 -20.41
C ARG A 95 -13.87 0.51 -21.03
N ILE A 96 -13.62 0.53 -22.36
CA ILE A 96 -13.16 1.74 -23.05
C ILE A 96 -14.21 2.83 -22.94
N ASN A 97 -15.48 2.53 -23.23
CA ASN A 97 -16.58 3.50 -23.13
C ASN A 97 -16.78 3.96 -21.68
N GLY A 98 -16.70 3.05 -20.71
CA GLY A 98 -16.71 3.39 -19.28
C GLY A 98 -15.60 4.35 -18.90
N GLY A 99 -14.37 4.09 -19.33
CA GLY A 99 -13.22 4.96 -19.06
C GLY A 99 -13.35 6.34 -19.70
N ARG A 100 -13.85 6.42 -20.94
CA ARG A 100 -14.16 7.72 -21.57
C ARG A 100 -15.21 8.52 -20.79
N ALA A 101 -16.24 7.84 -20.29
CA ALA A 101 -17.24 8.47 -19.42
C ALA A 101 -16.63 8.96 -18.10
N MET A 102 -15.66 8.23 -17.51
CA MET A 102 -14.95 8.67 -16.30
C MET A 102 -14.04 9.87 -16.56
N LEU A 103 -13.34 9.90 -17.70
CA LEU A 103 -12.56 11.08 -18.13
C LEU A 103 -13.42 12.34 -18.20
N GLN A 104 -14.66 12.22 -18.69
CA GLN A 104 -15.62 13.36 -18.78
C GLN A 104 -16.19 13.70 -17.40
N ARG A 105 -16.69 12.70 -16.66
CA ARG A 105 -17.33 12.89 -15.35
C ARG A 105 -16.42 13.57 -14.34
N HIS A 106 -15.14 13.18 -14.33
CA HIS A 106 -14.14 13.67 -13.38
C HIS A 106 -13.16 14.66 -14.02
N ALA A 107 -13.54 15.36 -15.10
CA ALA A 107 -12.64 16.19 -15.88
C ALA A 107 -11.90 17.25 -15.05
N ALA A 108 -12.61 17.97 -14.17
CA ALA A 108 -12.02 19.00 -13.32
C ALA A 108 -11.04 18.41 -12.29
N LEU A 109 -11.44 17.32 -11.61
CA LEU A 109 -10.59 16.62 -10.65
C LEU A 109 -9.32 16.09 -11.33
N LEU A 110 -9.48 15.39 -12.45
CA LEU A 110 -8.36 14.82 -13.20
C LEU A 110 -7.42 15.92 -13.72
N SER A 111 -7.96 17.08 -14.12
CA SER A 111 -7.16 18.24 -14.53
C SER A 111 -6.28 18.76 -13.38
N SER A 112 -6.86 18.85 -12.17
CA SER A 112 -6.12 19.29 -10.98
C SER A 112 -5.03 18.29 -10.57
N ILE A 113 -5.34 16.99 -10.62
CA ILE A 113 -4.36 15.93 -10.32
C ILE A 113 -3.24 15.92 -11.36
N GLU A 114 -3.58 15.99 -12.65
CA GLU A 114 -2.62 16.05 -13.75
C GLU A 114 -1.68 17.26 -13.62
N ALA A 115 -2.21 18.44 -13.28
CA ALA A 115 -1.42 19.64 -13.04
C ALA A 115 -0.47 19.49 -11.84
N LYS A 116 -0.92 18.83 -10.76
CA LYS A 116 -0.12 18.66 -9.53
C LYS A 116 0.97 17.61 -9.67
N PHE A 117 0.66 16.47 -10.29
CA PHE A 117 1.56 15.31 -10.30
C PHE A 117 2.22 15.03 -11.65
N GLY A 118 1.82 15.70 -12.72
CA GLY A 118 2.41 15.50 -14.04
C GLY A 118 2.14 14.11 -14.65
N VAL A 119 1.07 13.44 -14.24
CA VAL A 119 0.65 12.14 -14.79
C VAL A 119 -0.61 12.32 -15.63
N PRO A 120 -0.59 11.93 -16.93
CA PRO A 120 -1.73 12.10 -17.82
C PRO A 120 -2.98 11.38 -17.30
N ARG A 121 -4.11 12.06 -17.34
CA ARG A 121 -5.39 11.56 -16.83
C ARG A 121 -5.83 10.21 -17.40
N GLN A 122 -5.51 9.93 -18.67
CA GLN A 122 -5.85 8.65 -19.29
C GLN A 122 -5.07 7.47 -18.68
N ILE A 123 -3.86 7.69 -18.18
CA ILE A 123 -3.08 6.67 -17.46
C ILE A 123 -3.77 6.32 -16.12
N LEU A 124 -4.20 7.34 -15.39
CA LEU A 124 -4.89 7.14 -14.09
C LEU A 124 -6.22 6.39 -14.27
N VAL A 125 -7.00 6.78 -15.27
CA VAL A 125 -8.28 6.14 -15.59
C VAL A 125 -8.06 4.72 -16.13
N ALA A 126 -7.00 4.48 -16.92
CA ALA A 126 -6.66 3.14 -17.38
C ALA A 126 -6.32 2.19 -16.22
N ILE A 127 -5.50 2.63 -15.27
CA ILE A 127 -5.19 1.87 -14.06
C ILE A 127 -6.47 1.59 -13.27
N TRP A 128 -7.25 2.61 -12.94
CA TRP A 128 -8.50 2.48 -12.20
C TRP A 128 -9.49 1.49 -12.85
N GLY A 129 -9.59 1.54 -14.18
CA GLY A 129 -10.42 0.62 -14.94
C GLY A 129 -9.92 -0.81 -14.93
N LEU A 130 -8.60 -1.04 -14.99
CA LEU A 130 -8.01 -2.38 -14.98
C LEU A 130 -8.09 -3.04 -13.61
N GLU A 131 -7.96 -2.26 -12.53
CA GLU A 131 -7.98 -2.79 -11.16
C GLU A 131 -9.41 -3.17 -10.73
N THR A 132 -10.35 -2.24 -10.78
CA THR A 132 -11.68 -2.45 -10.19
C THR A 132 -12.83 -1.95 -11.06
N ASP A 133 -12.64 -1.85 -12.37
CA ASP A 133 -13.68 -1.32 -13.28
C ASP A 133 -14.26 0.02 -12.79
N PHE A 134 -13.35 0.95 -12.46
CA PHE A 134 -13.68 2.28 -11.94
C PHE A 134 -14.41 2.25 -10.58
N GLY A 135 -13.96 1.39 -9.68
CA GLY A 135 -14.52 1.22 -8.34
C GLY A 135 -15.84 0.45 -8.28
N LYS A 136 -16.34 -0.08 -9.42
CA LYS A 136 -17.58 -0.86 -9.48
C LYS A 136 -17.35 -2.35 -9.38
N GLY A 137 -16.15 -2.81 -9.68
CA GLY A 137 -15.74 -4.19 -9.63
C GLY A 137 -15.38 -4.68 -8.24
N ASP A 138 -14.83 -5.88 -8.17
CA ASP A 138 -14.43 -6.51 -6.91
C ASP A 138 -13.16 -5.85 -6.36
N MET A 139 -13.27 -5.22 -5.20
CA MET A 139 -12.16 -4.64 -4.43
C MET A 139 -11.60 -5.62 -3.38
N GLY A 140 -11.99 -6.88 -3.45
CA GLY A 140 -11.70 -7.87 -2.44
C GLY A 140 -12.75 -7.92 -1.31
N LYS A 141 -12.82 -9.09 -0.64
CA LYS A 141 -13.80 -9.38 0.43
C LYS A 141 -13.15 -9.98 1.66
N LEU A 142 -11.81 -10.04 1.68
CA LEU A 142 -11.07 -10.71 2.73
C LEU A 142 -10.62 -9.69 3.80
N PRO A 143 -10.69 -10.06 5.09
CA PRO A 143 -10.12 -9.23 6.15
C PRO A 143 -8.60 -9.10 5.97
N VAL A 144 -8.12 -7.88 5.73
CA VAL A 144 -6.71 -7.58 5.40
C VAL A 144 -5.75 -8.12 6.46
N PHE A 145 -6.08 -7.95 7.74
CA PHE A 145 -5.22 -8.42 8.84
C PHE A 145 -5.07 -9.94 8.85
N ARG A 146 -6.16 -10.68 8.60
CA ARG A 146 -6.12 -12.15 8.50
C ARG A 146 -5.29 -12.61 7.32
N VAL A 147 -5.48 -11.99 6.16
CA VAL A 147 -4.72 -12.28 4.94
C VAL A 147 -3.23 -12.05 5.18
N LEU A 148 -2.86 -10.87 5.66
CA LEU A 148 -1.46 -10.48 5.82
C LEU A 148 -0.76 -11.28 6.92
N ALA A 149 -1.43 -11.54 8.05
CA ALA A 149 -0.87 -12.41 9.10
C ALA A 149 -0.62 -13.83 8.59
N THR A 150 -1.56 -14.39 7.81
CA THR A 150 -1.40 -15.69 7.18
C THR A 150 -0.20 -15.74 6.22
N LEU A 151 -0.08 -14.76 5.33
CA LEU A 151 1.01 -14.69 4.35
C LEU A 151 2.37 -14.40 4.99
N ALA A 152 2.39 -13.60 6.06
CA ALA A 152 3.58 -13.30 6.83
C ALA A 152 4.09 -14.54 7.61
N HIS A 153 3.17 -15.39 8.07
CA HIS A 153 3.49 -16.64 8.75
C HIS A 153 4.03 -17.73 7.82
N ASP A 154 3.67 -17.76 6.53
CA ASP A 154 4.00 -18.82 5.53
C ASP A 154 5.46 -18.77 5.02
N CYS A 155 6.42 -18.42 5.71
CA CYS A 155 7.89 -18.45 5.45
C CYS A 155 8.39 -18.19 4.01
N ARG A 156 7.53 -18.02 3.01
CA ARG A 156 7.94 -17.81 1.61
C ARG A 156 8.27 -16.37 1.27
N ARG A 157 7.56 -15.43 1.88
CA ARG A 157 7.70 -13.97 1.67
C ARG A 157 7.45 -13.21 2.97
N THR A 158 7.96 -13.75 4.07
CA THR A 158 7.69 -13.28 5.43
C THR A 158 7.99 -11.80 5.61
N GLU A 159 9.19 -11.36 5.27
CA GLU A 159 9.60 -9.95 5.44
C GLU A 159 8.67 -8.99 4.70
N LEU A 160 8.29 -9.34 3.45
CA LEU A 160 7.33 -8.56 2.68
C LEU A 160 6.01 -8.42 3.42
N PHE A 161 5.39 -9.53 3.80
CA PHE A 161 4.06 -9.50 4.38
C PHE A 161 4.02 -9.05 5.84
N GLN A 162 5.10 -9.18 6.60
CA GLN A 162 5.24 -8.51 7.90
C GLN A 162 5.25 -6.99 7.72
N GLY A 163 5.99 -6.48 6.75
CA GLY A 163 6.00 -5.07 6.41
C GLY A 163 4.61 -4.55 6.01
N GLU A 164 3.88 -5.32 5.19
CA GLU A 164 2.51 -4.98 4.79
C GLU A 164 1.54 -5.03 5.98
N LEU A 165 1.68 -5.99 6.89
CA LEU A 165 0.84 -6.09 8.10
C LEU A 165 1.06 -4.90 9.04
N LEU A 166 2.31 -4.51 9.27
CA LEU A 166 2.64 -3.32 10.06
C LEU A 166 2.13 -2.04 9.40
N ALA A 167 2.22 -1.94 8.08
CA ALA A 167 1.65 -0.81 7.34
C ALA A 167 0.12 -0.77 7.43
N ALA A 168 -0.56 -1.91 7.35
CA ALA A 168 -2.01 -2.01 7.53
C ALA A 168 -2.46 -1.54 8.93
N LEU A 169 -1.73 -1.89 9.98
CA LEU A 169 -1.98 -1.39 11.33
C LEU A 169 -1.80 0.14 11.43
N LYS A 170 -0.81 0.69 10.72
CA LYS A 170 -0.57 2.14 10.67
C LYS A 170 -1.67 2.90 9.93
N ILE A 171 -2.30 2.33 8.91
CA ILE A 171 -3.48 2.93 8.24
C ILE A 171 -4.59 3.16 9.26
N VAL A 172 -4.90 2.15 10.08
CA VAL A 172 -5.91 2.26 11.15
C VAL A 172 -5.47 3.24 12.23
N GLN A 173 -4.19 3.17 12.66
CA GLN A 173 -3.63 4.06 13.68
C GLN A 173 -3.71 5.54 13.27
N ARG A 174 -3.54 5.85 11.98
CA ARG A 174 -3.68 7.20 11.42
C ARG A 174 -5.13 7.66 11.34
N GLY A 175 -6.09 6.74 11.42
CA GLY A 175 -7.50 7.03 11.26
C GLY A 175 -7.97 7.12 9.79
N ASP A 176 -7.13 6.70 8.83
CA ASP A 176 -7.48 6.73 7.41
C ASP A 176 -8.66 5.80 7.10
N LEU A 177 -8.61 4.57 7.62
CA LEU A 177 -9.70 3.59 7.51
C LEU A 177 -9.96 2.93 8.87
N PRO A 178 -11.23 2.78 9.29
CA PRO A 178 -11.56 1.98 10.47
C PRO A 178 -11.32 0.49 10.20
N ILE A 179 -11.09 -0.30 11.25
CA ILE A 179 -10.80 -1.75 11.16
C ILE A 179 -11.85 -2.49 10.33
N GLY A 180 -13.14 -2.19 10.50
CA GLY A 180 -14.23 -2.82 9.75
C GLY A 180 -14.18 -2.57 8.24
N GLN A 181 -13.41 -1.58 7.78
CA GLN A 181 -13.18 -1.29 6.36
C GLN A 181 -11.84 -1.81 5.84
N MET A 182 -11.02 -2.43 6.69
CA MET A 182 -9.79 -3.10 6.28
C MET A 182 -10.11 -4.44 5.62
N ILE A 183 -10.80 -4.35 4.49
CA ILE A 183 -11.21 -5.45 3.61
C ILE A 183 -10.53 -5.25 2.27
N GLY A 184 -9.97 -6.32 1.72
CA GLY A 184 -9.17 -6.25 0.51
C GLY A 184 -9.08 -7.58 -0.24
N ALA A 185 -8.10 -7.68 -1.14
CA ALA A 185 -7.87 -8.85 -1.97
C ALA A 185 -6.90 -9.86 -1.32
N TYR A 186 -6.44 -10.86 -2.11
CA TYR A 186 -5.71 -12.03 -1.61
C TYR A 186 -4.28 -11.77 -1.13
N ALA A 187 -3.66 -10.63 -1.45
CA ALA A 187 -2.38 -10.23 -0.89
C ALA A 187 -2.49 -9.00 0.05
N GLY A 188 -3.73 -8.67 0.47
CA GLY A 188 -4.01 -7.56 1.36
C GLY A 188 -4.12 -6.22 0.64
N GLU A 189 -4.29 -6.22 -0.68
CA GLU A 189 -4.51 -5.00 -1.47
C GLU A 189 -5.82 -4.32 -1.08
N ILE A 190 -5.81 -2.98 -1.00
CA ILE A 190 -6.91 -2.16 -0.50
C ILE A 190 -7.38 -1.15 -1.54
N GLY A 191 -8.68 -0.98 -1.64
CA GLY A 191 -9.31 0.15 -2.32
C GLY A 191 -9.44 -0.01 -3.83
N GLN A 192 -9.86 1.08 -4.47
CA GLN A 192 -10.29 1.07 -5.86
C GLN A 192 -9.14 0.85 -6.87
N THR A 193 -7.91 1.13 -6.48
CA THR A 193 -6.71 0.88 -7.29
C THR A 193 -5.78 -0.15 -6.66
N GLN A 194 -6.28 -0.95 -5.70
CA GLN A 194 -5.60 -2.14 -5.16
C GLN A 194 -4.19 -1.86 -4.63
N PHE A 195 -4.06 -0.83 -3.79
CA PHE A 195 -2.81 -0.50 -3.12
C PHE A 195 -2.45 -1.54 -2.06
N LEU A 196 -1.19 -1.98 -2.04
CA LEU A 196 -0.64 -2.63 -0.85
C LEU A 196 -0.56 -1.63 0.30
N PRO A 197 -0.71 -2.07 1.57
CA PRO A 197 -0.68 -1.17 2.72
C PRO A 197 0.57 -0.30 2.83
N SER A 198 1.74 -0.81 2.50
CA SER A 198 2.98 -0.04 2.49
C SER A 198 2.95 1.08 1.45
N SER A 199 2.44 0.79 0.27
CA SER A 199 2.23 1.78 -0.79
C SER A 199 1.16 2.81 -0.40
N TYR A 200 0.09 2.37 0.28
CA TYR A 200 -0.93 3.25 0.83
C TYR A 200 -0.32 4.29 1.79
N ILE A 201 0.50 3.84 2.75
CA ILE A 201 1.19 4.72 3.70
C ILE A 201 2.16 5.67 2.99
N LYS A 202 2.91 5.16 2.00
CA LYS A 202 3.99 5.91 1.32
C LYS A 202 3.46 6.93 0.32
N TYR A 203 2.43 6.58 -0.43
CA TYR A 203 1.96 7.37 -1.58
C TYR A 203 0.56 7.93 -1.42
N GLY A 204 -0.16 7.57 -0.36
CA GLY A 204 -1.52 8.07 -0.09
C GLY A 204 -1.55 9.58 0.03
N VAL A 205 -2.57 10.18 -0.58
CA VAL A 205 -2.81 11.63 -0.61
C VAL A 205 -4.27 11.88 -0.23
N ASP A 206 -4.48 12.64 0.82
CA ASP A 206 -5.77 13.30 1.11
C ASP A 206 -5.92 14.46 0.10
N PHE A 207 -6.66 14.23 -0.97
CA PHE A 207 -6.78 15.18 -2.06
C PHE A 207 -8.09 15.98 -2.00
N ASP A 208 -9.11 15.47 -1.35
CA ASP A 208 -10.36 16.20 -1.09
C ASP A 208 -10.30 17.03 0.20
N GLY A 209 -9.27 16.82 1.04
CA GLY A 209 -8.98 17.64 2.20
C GLY A 209 -9.87 17.34 3.41
N ASP A 210 -10.42 16.11 3.51
CA ASP A 210 -11.28 15.70 4.62
C ASP A 210 -10.51 15.29 5.89
N GLY A 211 -9.18 15.29 5.83
CA GLY A 211 -8.26 14.99 6.94
C GLY A 211 -7.82 13.53 7.03
N ARG A 212 -8.14 12.70 6.05
CA ARG A 212 -7.74 11.30 5.96
C ARG A 212 -7.51 10.88 4.51
N VAL A 213 -6.79 9.81 4.29
CA VAL A 213 -6.67 9.19 2.97
C VAL A 213 -7.68 8.05 2.86
N ASP A 214 -8.65 8.14 1.95
CA ASP A 214 -9.65 7.06 1.75
C ASP A 214 -9.57 6.47 0.33
N LEU A 215 -8.73 5.45 0.16
CA LEU A 215 -8.58 4.76 -1.14
C LEU A 215 -9.75 3.81 -1.46
N ARG A 216 -10.77 3.72 -0.61
CA ARG A 216 -11.96 2.91 -0.87
C ARG A 216 -13.12 3.73 -1.43
N HIS A 217 -13.35 4.93 -0.91
CA HIS A 217 -14.57 5.69 -1.17
C HIS A 217 -14.30 7.07 -1.80
N SER A 218 -13.15 7.70 -1.54
CA SER A 218 -12.79 8.98 -2.16
C SER A 218 -12.11 8.77 -3.51
N VAL A 219 -12.83 9.06 -4.61
CA VAL A 219 -12.25 9.03 -5.96
C VAL A 219 -11.10 10.03 -6.10
N ALA A 220 -11.14 11.13 -5.37
CA ALA A 220 -10.09 12.14 -5.36
C ALA A 220 -8.78 11.56 -4.81
N ASP A 221 -8.84 10.90 -3.66
CA ASP A 221 -7.67 10.29 -3.01
C ASP A 221 -7.13 9.12 -3.83
N VAL A 222 -8.03 8.27 -4.35
CA VAL A 222 -7.67 7.14 -5.21
C VAL A 222 -6.83 7.57 -6.39
N LEU A 223 -7.31 8.55 -7.16
CA LEU A 223 -6.64 9.00 -8.39
C LEU A 223 -5.39 9.82 -8.08
N ALA A 224 -5.43 10.66 -7.03
CA ALA A 224 -4.27 11.45 -6.61
C ALA A 224 -3.16 10.58 -6.03
N SER A 225 -3.47 9.56 -5.22
CA SER A 225 -2.50 8.62 -4.67
C SER A 225 -1.86 7.77 -5.77
N THR A 226 -2.66 7.33 -6.76
CA THR A 226 -2.13 6.64 -7.95
C THR A 226 -1.18 7.54 -8.74
N ALA A 227 -1.54 8.81 -8.94
CA ALA A 227 -0.68 9.79 -9.60
C ALA A 227 0.59 10.06 -8.80
N ASN A 228 0.50 10.19 -7.47
CA ASN A 228 1.64 10.43 -6.59
C ASN A 228 2.64 9.26 -6.63
N LEU A 229 2.16 8.01 -6.64
CA LEU A 229 3.03 6.84 -6.80
C LEU A 229 3.81 6.94 -8.12
N LEU A 230 3.16 7.17 -9.24
CA LEU A 230 3.83 7.25 -10.54
C LEU A 230 4.78 8.45 -10.62
N HIS A 231 4.37 9.62 -10.16
CA HIS A 231 5.18 10.83 -10.10
C HIS A 231 6.47 10.64 -9.29
N THR A 232 6.33 10.10 -8.07
CA THR A 232 7.48 9.85 -7.16
C THR A 232 8.48 8.87 -7.75
N ASN A 233 8.01 7.95 -8.61
CA ASN A 233 8.86 6.98 -9.30
C ASN A 233 9.31 7.42 -10.71
N GLY A 234 9.22 8.72 -11.00
CA GLY A 234 9.87 9.35 -12.15
C GLY A 234 9.00 9.48 -13.40
N PHE A 235 7.67 9.29 -13.29
CA PHE A 235 6.77 9.56 -14.40
C PHE A 235 6.76 11.06 -14.73
N LYS A 236 6.90 11.40 -16.03
CA LYS A 236 7.02 12.78 -16.49
C LYS A 236 5.94 13.11 -17.51
N MET A 237 5.28 14.25 -17.32
CA MET A 237 4.32 14.82 -18.28
C MET A 237 4.95 15.01 -19.67
N GLY A 238 4.19 14.73 -20.71
CA GLY A 238 4.58 14.95 -22.09
C GLY A 238 5.59 13.96 -22.67
N ALA A 239 6.22 13.13 -21.83
CA ALA A 239 7.07 12.05 -22.31
C ALA A 239 6.25 10.81 -22.73
N PRO A 240 6.74 10.00 -23.70
CA PRO A 240 6.06 8.77 -24.07
C PRO A 240 6.00 7.77 -22.92
N TYR A 241 4.95 6.92 -22.92
CA TYR A 241 4.73 5.88 -21.91
C TYR A 241 4.61 4.46 -22.48
N GLY A 242 4.91 4.30 -23.76
CA GLY A 242 5.03 2.99 -24.41
C GLY A 242 6.27 2.22 -23.95
N GLU A 243 6.32 0.93 -24.28
CA GLU A 243 7.43 0.03 -23.94
C GLU A 243 8.78 0.63 -24.35
N GLY A 244 9.79 0.53 -23.47
CA GLY A 244 11.12 1.08 -23.66
C GLY A 244 11.29 2.55 -23.26
N SER A 245 10.20 3.26 -22.89
CA SER A 245 10.29 4.65 -22.42
C SER A 245 10.55 4.74 -20.90
N ALA A 246 11.04 5.90 -20.45
CA ALA A 246 11.24 6.16 -19.02
C ALA A 246 9.92 6.10 -18.22
N ASN A 247 8.80 6.59 -18.77
CA ASN A 247 7.49 6.50 -18.12
C ASN A 247 6.98 5.04 -18.04
N PHE A 248 7.33 4.21 -19.02
CA PHE A 248 7.04 2.77 -18.94
C PHE A 248 7.78 2.11 -17.79
N GLU A 249 9.03 2.49 -17.53
CA GLU A 249 9.77 1.99 -16.38
C GLU A 249 9.25 2.57 -15.05
N ALA A 250 8.81 3.83 -15.01
CA ALA A 250 8.16 4.41 -13.84
C ALA A 250 6.88 3.64 -13.43
N MET A 251 6.14 3.07 -14.39
CA MET A 251 5.00 2.19 -14.11
C MET A 251 5.37 0.83 -13.51
N ARG A 252 6.66 0.49 -13.43
CA ARG A 252 7.11 -0.77 -12.82
C ARG A 252 6.81 -0.83 -11.32
N GLU A 253 6.85 0.30 -10.64
CA GLU A 253 6.48 0.37 -9.22
C GLU A 253 4.98 0.10 -9.00
N TRP A 254 4.15 0.40 -10.00
CA TRP A 254 2.75 0.02 -10.01
C TRP A 254 2.59 -1.50 -10.21
N ASN A 255 3.22 -2.03 -11.26
CA ASN A 255 3.16 -3.47 -11.55
C ASN A 255 4.42 -3.94 -12.28
N HIS A 256 5.10 -4.94 -11.71
CA HIS A 256 6.33 -5.48 -12.28
C HIS A 256 6.12 -6.24 -13.61
N ALA A 257 4.90 -6.74 -13.88
CA ALA A 257 4.61 -7.51 -15.09
C ALA A 257 4.59 -6.61 -16.33
N THR A 258 5.51 -6.85 -17.26
CA THR A 258 5.61 -6.09 -18.52
C THR A 258 4.29 -6.11 -19.30
N ILE A 259 3.63 -7.28 -19.38
CA ILE A 259 2.34 -7.41 -20.06
C ILE A 259 1.26 -6.51 -19.46
N TYR A 260 1.25 -6.33 -18.14
CA TYR A 260 0.30 -5.45 -17.46
C TYR A 260 0.58 -3.97 -17.77
N ARG A 261 1.83 -3.53 -17.71
CA ARG A 261 2.25 -2.17 -18.06
C ARG A 261 1.94 -1.83 -19.53
N LYS A 262 2.18 -2.78 -20.45
CA LYS A 262 1.76 -2.65 -21.87
C LYS A 262 0.24 -2.48 -21.98
N THR A 263 -0.54 -3.18 -21.15
CA THR A 263 -1.99 -3.07 -21.14
C THR A 263 -2.46 -1.72 -20.61
N ILE A 264 -1.80 -1.15 -19.58
CA ILE A 264 -2.08 0.22 -19.11
C ILE A 264 -1.86 1.21 -20.27
N ALA A 265 -0.70 1.15 -20.93
CA ALA A 265 -0.36 2.05 -22.04
C ALA A 265 -1.36 1.94 -23.20
N TYR A 266 -1.66 0.72 -23.64
CA TYR A 266 -2.63 0.45 -24.68
C TYR A 266 -4.03 0.99 -24.32
N PHE A 267 -4.51 0.70 -23.09
CA PHE A 267 -5.82 1.17 -22.68
C PHE A 267 -5.88 2.70 -22.58
N ALA A 268 -4.83 3.34 -22.06
CA ALA A 268 -4.73 4.79 -22.03
C ALA A 268 -4.84 5.41 -23.44
N ASP A 269 -4.19 4.82 -24.44
CA ASP A 269 -4.28 5.24 -25.83
C ASP A 269 -5.70 5.08 -26.40
N GLN A 270 -6.35 3.94 -26.13
CA GLN A 270 -7.74 3.73 -26.54
C GLN A 270 -8.72 4.74 -25.92
N LEU A 271 -8.46 5.20 -24.70
CA LEU A 271 -9.30 6.20 -24.04
C LEU A 271 -9.31 7.56 -24.78
N VAL A 272 -8.19 7.90 -25.41
CA VAL A 272 -8.01 9.18 -26.12
C VAL A 272 -8.02 9.05 -27.66
N GLY A 273 -8.32 7.84 -28.17
CA GLY A 273 -8.46 7.61 -29.63
C GLY A 273 -7.14 7.53 -30.36
N ARG A 274 -6.12 6.99 -29.74
CA ARG A 274 -4.79 6.72 -30.33
C ARG A 274 -4.61 5.23 -30.57
#